data_342824a4dac9f7a78b4e9db030dc32ff
#
_entry.id   342824a4dac9f7a78b4e9db030dc32ff
#
_cell.length_a   1.000
_cell.length_b   1.000
_cell.length_c   1.000
_cell.angle_alpha   90.00
_cell.angle_beta   90.00
_cell.angle_gamma   90.00
#
_symmetry.space_group_name_H-M   'P 1'
#
loop_
_entity.id
_entity.type
_entity.pdbx_description
1 polymer ?
#
loop_
_entity_poly.entity_id
_entity_poly.type
_entity_poly.pdbx_seq_one_letter_code
_entity_poly.pdbx_strand_id
1 'polypeptide(L)'
;DPATVEVAPRNTTAERVEQAVYMVGQKQKRELLAHLIKEKQWFQALVFTRTKHGANKLAEYLTKHGIESAAIHGNKSQAARTRALAQFKDGSLPVLVATDIAARGLDIDQLPQVVNFELPNVPEDYVHRIGRTGRAGAAGHAISLVDKDENNLLTAIERLIKRRIDRAVAEDFVPSAGGEA
;
A
#
# COMPACT_ATOMS: atom_id res chain seq x y z
N ASP A 1 16.81 0.24 30.67
CA ASP A 1 17.99 -0.35 30.09
C ASP A 1 18.36 0.28 28.77
N PRO A 2 19.58 0.91 28.75
CA PRO A 2 20.00 1.64 27.55
C PRO A 2 20.00 0.81 26.28
N ALA A 3 20.33 -0.46 26.38
CA ALA A 3 20.36 -1.31 25.21
C ALA A 3 19.00 -1.47 24.56
N THR A 4 17.97 -1.43 25.36
CA THR A 4 16.60 -1.54 24.84
C THR A 4 16.24 -0.33 24.01
N VAL A 5 16.71 0.83 24.42
CA VAL A 5 16.41 2.07 23.73
C VAL A 5 16.96 2.07 22.31
N GLU A 6 18.11 1.45 22.11
CA GLU A 6 18.75 1.46 20.81
C GLU A 6 17.94 0.75 19.73
N VAL A 7 17.17 -0.25 20.12
CA VAL A 7 16.40 -1.04 19.16
C VAL A 7 15.08 -0.41 18.86
N ALA A 8 14.50 0.27 19.84
CA ALA A 8 13.15 0.80 19.73
C ALA A 8 12.90 1.68 18.50
N PRO A 9 13.81 2.61 18.15
CA PRO A 9 13.50 3.52 17.03
C PRO A 9 13.22 2.82 15.71
N ARG A 10 13.89 1.72 15.45
CA ARG A 10 13.70 1.05 14.17
C ARG A 10 12.36 0.34 14.07
N ASN A 11 11.81 -0.08 15.20
CA ASN A 11 10.56 -0.82 15.21
C ASN A 11 9.37 0.07 15.50
N THR A 12 9.61 1.33 15.90
CA THR A 12 8.53 2.19 16.32
C THR A 12 7.49 2.41 15.23
N THR A 13 7.92 2.64 13.99
CA THR A 13 6.99 2.83 12.89
C THR A 13 6.11 1.61 12.70
N ALA A 14 6.72 0.44 12.63
CA ALA A 14 5.94 -0.79 12.43
C ALA A 14 5.01 -1.05 13.61
N GLU A 15 5.43 -0.71 14.81
CA GLU A 15 4.60 -0.93 15.99
C GLU A 15 3.39 -0.02 16.05
N ARG A 16 3.50 1.18 15.48
CA ARG A 16 2.41 2.16 15.53
C ARG A 16 1.39 2.00 14.43
N VAL A 17 1.67 1.18 13.45
CA VAL A 17 0.78 1.00 12.30
C VAL A 17 0.06 -0.32 12.45
N GLU A 18 -1.26 -0.29 12.33
CA GLU A 18 -2.03 -1.52 12.29
C GLU A 18 -1.84 -2.15 10.94
N GLN A 19 -1.39 -3.39 10.93
CA GLN A 19 -1.00 -4.08 9.71
C GLN A 19 -1.80 -5.35 9.51
N ALA A 20 -2.13 -5.64 8.26
CA ALA A 20 -2.82 -6.88 7.92
C ALA A 20 -2.36 -7.36 6.56
N VAL A 21 -2.44 -8.66 6.35
CA VAL A 21 -2.11 -9.30 5.09
C VAL A 21 -3.34 -10.05 4.59
N TYR A 22 -3.69 -9.81 3.33
CA TYR A 22 -4.70 -10.61 2.64
C TYR A 22 -3.99 -11.53 1.66
N MET A 23 -4.13 -12.84 1.88
CA MET A 23 -3.56 -13.81 0.96
C MET A 23 -4.51 -13.94 -0.22
N VAL A 24 -3.99 -13.73 -1.42
CA VAL A 24 -4.84 -13.67 -2.61
C VAL A 24 -4.00 -14.05 -3.83
N GLY A 25 -4.62 -14.66 -4.83
CA GLY A 25 -3.91 -14.97 -6.06
C GLY A 25 -3.50 -13.73 -6.81
N GLN A 26 -2.36 -13.79 -7.48
CA GLN A 26 -1.82 -12.62 -8.18
C GLN A 26 -2.84 -11.98 -9.12
N LYS A 27 -3.56 -12.80 -9.87
CA LYS A 27 -4.50 -12.31 -10.87
C LYS A 27 -5.76 -11.71 -10.25
N GLN A 28 -5.97 -11.94 -8.98
CA GLN A 28 -7.16 -11.47 -8.28
C GLN A 28 -6.89 -10.26 -7.40
N LYS A 29 -5.63 -9.83 -7.31
CA LYS A 29 -5.27 -8.72 -6.43
C LYS A 29 -6.03 -7.43 -6.75
N ARG A 30 -6.13 -7.08 -8.03
CA ARG A 30 -6.80 -5.82 -8.40
C ARG A 30 -8.29 -5.86 -8.09
N GLU A 31 -8.92 -7.02 -8.27
CA GLU A 31 -10.33 -7.16 -7.90
C GLU A 31 -10.50 -7.01 -6.40
N LEU A 32 -9.63 -7.65 -5.63
CA LEU A 32 -9.71 -7.55 -4.18
C LEU A 32 -9.49 -6.12 -3.73
N LEU A 33 -8.51 -5.44 -4.32
CA LEU A 33 -8.24 -4.05 -3.95
C LEU A 33 -9.46 -3.17 -4.21
N ALA A 34 -10.08 -3.31 -5.39
CA ALA A 34 -11.27 -2.53 -5.72
C ALA A 34 -12.39 -2.83 -4.72
N HIS A 35 -12.56 -4.10 -4.38
CA HIS A 35 -13.58 -4.51 -3.41
C HIS A 35 -13.35 -3.85 -2.05
N LEU A 36 -12.10 -3.89 -1.56
CA LEU A 36 -11.78 -3.33 -0.25
C LEU A 36 -11.96 -1.82 -0.22
N ILE A 37 -11.55 -1.13 -1.29
CA ILE A 37 -11.69 0.31 -1.35
C ILE A 37 -13.17 0.69 -1.24
N LYS A 38 -14.03 -0.01 -2.00
CA LYS A 38 -15.45 0.30 -2.00
C LYS A 38 -16.13 -0.10 -0.71
N GLU A 39 -15.83 -1.30 -0.22
CA GLU A 39 -16.48 -1.80 0.98
C GLU A 39 -16.13 -0.97 2.20
N LYS A 40 -14.86 -0.64 2.34
CA LYS A 40 -14.37 0.10 3.49
C LYS A 40 -14.39 1.61 3.29
N GLN A 41 -14.79 2.04 2.10
CA GLN A 41 -14.91 3.46 1.76
C GLN A 41 -13.61 4.22 2.04
N TRP A 42 -12.50 3.62 1.61
CA TRP A 42 -11.20 4.25 1.80
C TRP A 42 -11.09 5.52 0.98
N PHE A 43 -10.43 6.49 1.55
CA PHE A 43 -10.06 7.73 0.87
C PHE A 43 -8.61 8.03 1.23
N GLN A 44 -7.96 8.81 0.40
CA GLN A 44 -6.54 9.11 0.58
C GLN A 44 -5.71 7.85 0.81
N ALA A 45 -5.97 6.82 0.00
CA ALA A 45 -5.24 5.59 0.07
C ALA A 45 -4.05 5.64 -0.88
N LEU A 46 -2.85 5.43 -0.36
CA LEU A 46 -1.64 5.37 -1.16
C LEU A 46 -1.33 3.91 -1.44
N VAL A 47 -1.30 3.55 -2.71
CA VAL A 47 -1.11 2.16 -3.13
C VAL A 47 0.25 2.02 -3.79
N PHE A 48 1.04 1.06 -3.33
CA PHE A 48 2.39 0.84 -3.85
C PHE A 48 2.45 -0.34 -4.81
N THR A 49 3.09 -0.13 -5.95
CA THR A 49 3.45 -1.19 -6.89
C THR A 49 4.96 -1.16 -7.09
N ARG A 50 5.50 -2.26 -7.62
CA ARG A 50 6.94 -2.35 -7.87
C ARG A 50 7.38 -1.54 -9.07
N THR A 51 6.53 -1.50 -10.10
CA THR A 51 6.92 -0.90 -11.38
C THR A 51 5.97 0.20 -11.81
N LYS A 52 6.49 1.12 -12.61
CA LYS A 52 5.67 2.20 -13.16
C LYS A 52 4.61 1.66 -14.11
N HIS A 53 4.93 0.60 -14.86
CA HIS A 53 3.94 -0.03 -15.73
C HIS A 53 2.79 -0.61 -14.90
N GLY A 54 3.12 -1.29 -13.80
CA GLY A 54 2.12 -1.82 -12.91
C GLY A 54 1.27 -0.72 -12.28
N ALA A 55 1.90 0.41 -11.93
CA ALA A 55 1.15 1.52 -11.37
C ALA A 55 0.12 2.07 -12.37
N ASN A 56 0.53 2.23 -13.63
CA ASN A 56 -0.39 2.70 -14.66
C ASN A 56 -1.55 1.75 -14.86
N LYS A 57 -1.25 0.46 -14.98
CA LYS A 57 -2.30 -0.54 -15.21
C LYS A 57 -3.30 -0.60 -14.08
N LEU A 58 -2.80 -0.52 -12.86
CA LEU A 58 -3.68 -0.57 -11.68
C LEU A 58 -4.57 0.67 -11.63
N ALA A 59 -4.00 1.86 -11.85
CA ALA A 59 -4.79 3.08 -11.81
C ALA A 59 -5.88 3.05 -12.89
N GLU A 60 -5.55 2.56 -14.09
CA GLU A 60 -6.53 2.43 -15.15
C GLU A 60 -7.65 1.47 -14.77
N TYR A 61 -7.29 0.34 -14.19
CA TYR A 61 -8.27 -0.65 -13.76
C TYR A 61 -9.23 -0.07 -12.74
N LEU A 62 -8.68 0.61 -11.73
CA LEU A 62 -9.50 1.17 -10.66
C LEU A 62 -10.44 2.26 -11.20
N THR A 63 -9.92 3.11 -12.09
CA THR A 63 -10.74 4.16 -12.69
C THR A 63 -11.89 3.56 -13.50
N LYS A 64 -11.62 2.51 -14.26
CA LYS A 64 -12.67 1.82 -15.01
C LYS A 64 -13.74 1.24 -14.12
N HIS A 65 -13.39 0.92 -12.89
CA HIS A 65 -14.33 0.30 -11.95
C HIS A 65 -14.91 1.30 -10.96
N GLY A 66 -14.87 2.58 -11.32
CA GLY A 66 -15.56 3.60 -10.55
C GLY A 66 -14.77 4.18 -9.40
N ILE A 67 -13.47 3.90 -9.33
CA ILE A 67 -12.60 4.42 -8.27
C ILE A 67 -11.60 5.37 -8.91
N GLU A 68 -11.77 6.67 -8.70
CA GLU A 68 -10.86 7.64 -9.26
C GLU A 68 -9.46 7.42 -8.72
N SER A 69 -8.50 7.26 -9.62
CA SER A 69 -7.14 6.91 -9.27
C SER A 69 -6.17 7.55 -10.24
N ALA A 70 -4.98 7.85 -9.76
CA ALA A 70 -3.91 8.33 -10.62
C ALA A 70 -2.62 7.63 -10.25
N ALA A 71 -1.75 7.43 -11.23
CA ALA A 71 -0.44 6.84 -11.00
C ALA A 71 0.62 7.93 -10.99
N ILE A 72 1.58 7.80 -10.08
CA ILE A 72 2.75 8.69 -10.06
C ILE A 72 4.00 7.84 -10.20
N HIS A 73 4.83 8.18 -11.18
CA HIS A 73 6.10 7.52 -11.41
C HIS A 73 6.99 8.43 -12.28
N GLY A 74 8.23 7.98 -12.49
CA GLY A 74 9.23 8.82 -13.15
C GLY A 74 8.92 9.26 -14.57
N ASN A 75 8.02 8.54 -15.27
CA ASN A 75 7.67 8.90 -16.65
C ASN A 75 6.56 9.92 -16.74
N LYS A 76 5.93 10.26 -15.65
CA LYS A 76 4.89 11.30 -15.65
C LYS A 76 5.55 12.68 -15.68
N SER A 77 4.91 13.63 -16.34
CA SER A 77 5.40 14.99 -16.33
C SER A 77 5.31 15.60 -14.93
N GLN A 78 6.12 16.61 -14.66
CA GLN A 78 6.07 17.27 -13.37
C GLN A 78 4.70 17.90 -13.12
N ALA A 79 4.10 18.48 -14.18
CA ALA A 79 2.78 19.08 -14.03
C ALA A 79 1.72 18.04 -13.67
N ALA A 80 1.77 16.86 -14.31
CA ALA A 80 0.82 15.81 -14.02
C ALA A 80 0.98 15.30 -12.59
N ARG A 81 2.23 15.13 -12.14
CA ARG A 81 2.50 14.68 -10.77
C ARG A 81 2.03 15.68 -9.75
N THR A 82 2.28 16.95 -9.99
CA THR A 82 1.87 18.02 -9.08
C THR A 82 0.35 18.06 -8.96
N ARG A 83 -0.36 17.94 -10.10
CA ARG A 83 -1.81 17.97 -10.09
C ARG A 83 -2.40 16.78 -9.33
N ALA A 84 -1.89 15.58 -9.62
CA ALA A 84 -2.39 14.39 -8.95
C ALA A 84 -2.16 14.47 -7.44
N LEU A 85 -0.99 14.93 -7.04
CA LEU A 85 -0.68 15.06 -5.62
C LEU A 85 -1.59 16.07 -4.93
N ALA A 86 -1.85 17.20 -5.56
CA ALA A 86 -2.73 18.21 -4.99
C ALA A 86 -4.15 17.67 -4.81
N GLN A 87 -4.65 16.95 -5.83
CA GLN A 87 -5.99 16.36 -5.75
C GLN A 87 -6.06 15.26 -4.69
N PHE A 88 -4.97 14.51 -4.54
CA PHE A 88 -4.91 13.49 -3.51
C PHE A 88 -4.95 14.12 -2.11
N LYS A 89 -4.21 15.19 -1.92
CA LYS A 89 -4.16 15.87 -0.63
C LYS A 89 -5.48 16.56 -0.28
N ASP A 90 -6.19 17.09 -1.26
CA ASP A 90 -7.47 17.77 -0.97
C ASP A 90 -8.65 16.81 -0.91
N GLY A 91 -8.42 15.52 -1.14
CA GLY A 91 -9.47 14.51 -1.01
C GLY A 91 -10.29 14.26 -2.26
N SER A 92 -10.08 15.02 -3.34
CA SER A 92 -10.84 14.82 -4.55
C SER A 92 -10.39 13.61 -5.35
N LEU A 93 -9.17 13.13 -5.10
CA LEU A 93 -8.64 11.92 -5.72
C LEU A 93 -8.42 10.90 -4.60
N PRO A 94 -9.29 9.89 -4.46
CA PRO A 94 -9.20 8.99 -3.30
C PRO A 94 -8.02 8.03 -3.31
N VAL A 95 -7.49 7.70 -4.49
CA VAL A 95 -6.42 6.70 -4.58
C VAL A 95 -5.27 7.23 -5.43
N LEU A 96 -4.08 7.12 -4.88
CA LEU A 96 -2.84 7.44 -5.59
C LEU A 96 -2.00 6.16 -5.65
N VAL A 97 -1.58 5.77 -6.86
CA VAL A 97 -0.76 4.58 -7.05
C VAL A 97 0.66 5.04 -7.37
N ALA A 98 1.63 4.54 -6.63
CA ALA A 98 2.99 5.02 -6.76
C ALA A 98 4.00 3.88 -6.67
N THR A 99 5.18 4.12 -7.23
CA THR A 99 6.35 3.26 -7.00
C THR A 99 7.14 3.83 -5.83
N ASP A 100 8.02 3.02 -5.25
CA ASP A 100 8.83 3.48 -4.12
C ASP A 100 9.66 4.71 -4.47
N ILE A 101 10.27 4.69 -5.64
CA ILE A 101 11.14 5.80 -6.05
C ILE A 101 10.32 7.08 -6.18
N ALA A 102 9.16 7.01 -6.80
CA ALA A 102 8.32 8.19 -6.96
C ALA A 102 7.83 8.72 -5.62
N ALA A 103 7.46 7.82 -4.71
CA ALA A 103 6.94 8.24 -3.41
C ALA A 103 7.99 8.92 -2.54
N ARG A 104 9.26 8.54 -2.69
CA ARG A 104 10.32 9.13 -1.88
C ARG A 104 10.45 10.63 -2.07
N GLY A 105 10.14 11.11 -3.26
CA GLY A 105 10.25 12.54 -3.55
C GLY A 105 9.02 13.34 -3.20
N LEU A 106 8.01 12.70 -2.61
CA LEU A 106 6.74 13.35 -2.35
C LEU A 106 6.53 13.59 -0.88
N ASP A 107 5.96 14.74 -0.58
CA ASP A 107 5.59 15.09 0.79
C ASP A 107 4.19 14.55 1.06
N ILE A 108 4.12 13.23 1.24
CA ILE A 108 2.86 12.54 1.53
C ILE A 108 3.05 11.71 2.78
N ASP A 109 2.37 12.09 3.85
CA ASP A 109 2.40 11.33 5.08
C ASP A 109 1.09 11.53 5.83
N GLN A 110 0.98 10.89 6.99
CA GLN A 110 -0.19 11.00 7.86
C GLN A 110 -1.47 10.55 7.14
N LEU A 111 -1.32 9.60 6.24
CA LEU A 111 -2.45 9.11 5.46
C LEU A 111 -3.29 8.13 6.28
N PRO A 112 -4.61 8.08 6.02
CA PRO A 112 -5.43 7.08 6.68
C PRO A 112 -5.11 5.66 6.27
N GLN A 113 -4.64 5.44 5.03
CA GLN A 113 -4.49 4.09 4.52
C GLN A 113 -3.32 3.98 3.56
N VAL A 114 -2.50 2.94 3.75
CA VAL A 114 -1.45 2.56 2.81
C VAL A 114 -1.72 1.11 2.39
N VAL A 115 -1.51 0.83 1.11
CA VAL A 115 -1.72 -0.51 0.56
C VAL A 115 -0.47 -0.94 -0.18
N ASN A 116 0.03 -2.13 0.16
CA ASN A 116 1.08 -2.77 -0.64
C ASN A 116 0.39 -3.70 -1.61
N PHE A 117 0.17 -3.22 -2.83
CA PHE A 117 -0.41 -4.06 -3.87
C PHE A 117 0.54 -5.19 -4.22
N GLU A 118 1.83 -4.90 -4.17
CA GLU A 118 2.90 -5.87 -4.29
C GLU A 118 3.88 -5.61 -3.16
N LEU A 119 4.41 -6.67 -2.56
CA LEU A 119 5.43 -6.48 -1.53
C LEU A 119 6.72 -5.98 -2.17
N PRO A 120 7.48 -5.16 -1.44
CA PRO A 120 8.77 -4.72 -1.95
C PRO A 120 9.78 -5.86 -1.93
N ASN A 121 10.76 -5.79 -2.82
CA ASN A 121 11.84 -6.77 -2.84
C ASN A 121 12.80 -6.59 -1.67
N VAL A 122 12.89 -5.39 -1.14
CA VAL A 122 13.77 -5.07 -0.02
C VAL A 122 12.91 -4.86 1.22
N PRO A 123 13.10 -5.65 2.29
CA PRO A 123 12.23 -5.55 3.47
C PRO A 123 12.18 -4.17 4.09
N GLU A 124 13.29 -3.43 4.08
CA GLU A 124 13.31 -2.08 4.64
C GLU A 124 12.34 -1.14 3.94
N ASP A 125 12.08 -1.37 2.65
CA ASP A 125 11.13 -0.54 1.92
C ASP A 125 9.71 -0.71 2.44
N TYR A 126 9.40 -1.88 2.99
CA TYR A 126 8.09 -2.08 3.61
C TYR A 126 7.88 -1.09 4.76
N VAL A 127 8.89 -0.92 5.59
CA VAL A 127 8.80 0.00 6.73
C VAL A 127 8.65 1.44 6.23
N HIS A 128 9.39 1.80 5.17
CA HIS A 128 9.27 3.13 4.59
C HIS A 128 7.88 3.37 4.01
N ARG A 129 7.30 2.35 3.36
CA ARG A 129 5.97 2.48 2.80
C ARG A 129 4.92 2.70 3.88
N ILE A 130 4.92 1.87 4.92
CA ILE A 130 3.91 1.99 5.96
C ILE A 130 4.12 3.21 6.84
N GLY A 131 5.31 3.80 6.81
CA GLY A 131 5.57 5.04 7.53
C GLY A 131 4.82 6.24 6.97
N ARG A 132 4.13 6.09 5.83
CA ARG A 132 3.31 7.15 5.27
C ARG A 132 1.94 7.24 5.93
N THR A 133 1.60 6.32 6.80
CA THR A 133 0.33 6.35 7.53
C THR A 133 0.62 6.46 9.02
N GLY A 134 -0.37 6.94 9.77
CA GLY A 134 -0.23 7.12 11.20
C GLY A 134 0.50 8.38 11.57
N ARG A 135 0.29 8.84 12.78
CA ARG A 135 0.95 10.02 13.33
C ARG A 135 0.96 9.90 14.84
N ALA A 136 1.66 10.83 15.48
CA ALA A 136 1.75 10.82 16.94
C ALA A 136 0.34 10.82 17.53
N GLY A 137 0.05 9.83 18.35
CA GLY A 137 -1.22 9.72 19.03
C GLY A 137 -2.34 9.08 18.23
N ALA A 138 -2.12 8.73 16.97
CA ALA A 138 -3.15 8.07 16.16
C ALA A 138 -2.53 6.93 15.37
N ALA A 139 -3.17 5.78 15.40
CA ALA A 139 -2.69 4.62 14.66
C ALA A 139 -2.93 4.80 13.17
N GLY A 140 -1.97 4.34 12.37
CA GLY A 140 -2.14 4.27 10.93
C GLY A 140 -2.60 2.87 10.54
N HIS A 141 -2.96 2.72 9.29
CA HIS A 141 -3.43 1.44 8.76
C HIS A 141 -2.71 1.11 7.48
N ALA A 142 -2.19 -0.11 7.40
CA ALA A 142 -1.52 -0.60 6.21
C ALA A 142 -1.95 -2.03 5.94
N ILE A 143 -2.29 -2.32 4.69
CA ILE A 143 -2.57 -3.69 4.30
C ILE A 143 -1.66 -4.09 3.16
N SER A 144 -1.43 -5.38 3.05
CA SER A 144 -0.64 -5.95 1.96
C SER A 144 -1.44 -7.04 1.30
N LEU A 145 -1.43 -7.06 -0.03
CA LEU A 145 -2.03 -8.14 -0.81
C LEU A 145 -0.88 -9.04 -1.23
N VAL A 146 -0.92 -10.29 -0.77
CA VAL A 146 0.23 -11.18 -0.90
C VAL A 146 -0.19 -12.46 -1.61
N ASP A 147 0.51 -12.78 -2.72
CA ASP A 147 0.30 -14.06 -3.36
C ASP A 147 1.36 -15.06 -2.89
N LYS A 148 1.18 -16.31 -3.27
CA LYS A 148 2.06 -17.35 -2.76
C LYS A 148 3.51 -17.18 -3.21
N ASP A 149 3.73 -16.54 -4.35
CA ASP A 149 5.09 -16.32 -4.84
C ASP A 149 5.82 -15.26 -4.02
N GLU A 150 5.10 -14.50 -3.22
CA GLU A 150 5.67 -13.48 -2.37
C GLU A 150 5.91 -13.94 -0.94
N ASN A 151 5.68 -15.22 -0.63
CA ASN A 151 5.83 -15.70 0.74
C ASN A 151 7.22 -15.47 1.31
N ASN A 152 8.26 -15.61 0.48
CA ASN A 152 9.62 -15.36 0.96
C ASN A 152 9.82 -13.89 1.31
N LEU A 153 9.23 -13.00 0.54
CA LEU A 153 9.32 -11.57 0.84
C LEU A 153 8.58 -11.25 2.14
N LEU A 154 7.41 -11.84 2.32
CA LEU A 154 6.65 -11.64 3.55
C LEU A 154 7.42 -12.12 4.77
N THR A 155 8.02 -13.31 4.67
CA THR A 155 8.82 -13.84 5.76
C THR A 155 9.98 -12.90 6.11
N ALA A 156 10.67 -12.38 5.11
CA ALA A 156 11.78 -11.48 5.34
C ALA A 156 11.31 -10.19 6.02
N ILE A 157 10.15 -9.67 5.62
CA ILE A 157 9.58 -8.49 6.25
C ILE A 157 9.25 -8.75 7.71
N GLU A 158 8.59 -9.88 7.97
CA GLU A 158 8.21 -10.22 9.34
C GLU A 158 9.42 -10.41 10.24
N ARG A 159 10.51 -10.93 9.68
CA ARG A 159 11.75 -11.05 10.44
C ARG A 159 12.33 -9.67 10.77
N LEU A 160 12.27 -8.77 9.82
CA LEU A 160 12.82 -7.42 10.02
C LEU A 160 12.05 -6.68 11.12
N ILE A 161 10.72 -6.72 11.07
CA ILE A 161 9.89 -5.99 12.03
C ILE A 161 9.67 -6.79 13.31
N LYS A 162 10.14 -8.04 13.34
CA LYS A 162 10.11 -8.90 14.52
C LYS A 162 8.70 -9.15 15.05
N ARG A 163 7.77 -9.33 14.12
CA ARG A 163 6.39 -9.69 14.46
C ARG A 163 5.74 -10.36 13.27
N ARG A 164 4.74 -11.18 13.55
CA ARG A 164 3.90 -11.74 12.51
C ARG A 164 2.78 -10.75 12.22
N ILE A 165 2.55 -10.49 10.94
CA ILE A 165 1.48 -9.59 10.54
C ILE A 165 0.17 -10.38 10.53
N ASP A 166 -0.91 -9.78 11.04
CA ASP A 166 -2.19 -10.43 11.10
C ASP A 166 -2.69 -10.79 9.70
N ARG A 167 -3.24 -11.98 9.58
CA ARG A 167 -3.88 -12.42 8.33
C ARG A 167 -5.36 -12.04 8.38
N ALA A 168 -5.83 -11.37 7.34
CA ALA A 168 -7.22 -10.93 7.26
C ALA A 168 -7.93 -11.67 6.13
N VAL A 169 -9.24 -11.74 6.24
CA VAL A 169 -10.08 -12.36 5.22
C VAL A 169 -11.03 -11.29 4.70
N ALA A 170 -11.13 -11.19 3.37
CA ALA A 170 -12.03 -10.23 2.74
C ALA A 170 -13.43 -10.80 2.74
N GLU A 171 -14.31 -10.18 3.52
CA GLU A 171 -15.69 -10.63 3.59
C GLU A 171 -16.43 -10.21 2.33
N ASP A 172 -17.35 -11.06 1.91
CA ASP A 172 -18.19 -10.79 0.75
C ASP A 172 -17.41 -10.63 -0.55
N PHE A 173 -16.16 -11.05 -0.59
CA PHE A 173 -15.37 -10.99 -1.81
C PHE A 173 -15.43 -12.31 -2.55
N VAL A 174 -15.92 -12.27 -3.78
CA VAL A 174 -15.96 -13.42 -4.65
C VAL A 174 -15.16 -13.10 -5.91
N PRO A 175 -14.00 -13.72 -6.11
CA PRO A 175 -13.21 -13.44 -7.31
C PRO A 175 -13.96 -13.86 -8.56
N SER A 176 -13.76 -13.11 -9.63
CA SER A 176 -14.36 -13.50 -10.91
C SER A 176 -13.69 -14.75 -11.44
N ALA A 177 -14.44 -15.53 -12.23
CA ALA A 177 -13.91 -16.75 -12.80
C ALA A 177 -12.70 -16.47 -13.71
N GLY A 178 -12.72 -15.34 -14.41
CA GLY A 178 -11.62 -14.99 -15.28
C GLY A 178 -10.33 -14.69 -14.54
N GLY A 179 -10.43 -14.32 -13.27
CA GLY A 179 -9.25 -14.03 -12.48
C GLY A 179 -8.41 -15.23 -12.13
N GLU A 180 -8.96 -16.39 -12.30
CA GLU A 180 -8.26 -17.62 -11.93
C GLU A 180 -7.38 -18.16 -13.02
N ALA A 181 -7.59 -17.76 -14.23
CA ALA A 181 -6.87 -18.32 -15.39
C ALA A 181 -5.40 -17.98 -15.39
#